data_7a513986fa288ca25c3197d1e50137f6
#
_entry.id   7a513986fa288ca25c3197d1e50137f6
#
_cell.length_a   1.000
_cell.length_b   1.000
_cell.length_c   1.000
_cell.angle_alpha   90.00
_cell.angle_beta   90.00
_cell.angle_gamma   90.00
#
_symmetry.space_group_name_H-M   'P 1'
#
loop_
_entity.id
_entity.type
_entity.pdbx_description
1 polymer ?
#
loop_
_entity_poly.entity_id
_entity_poly.type
_entity_poly.pdbx_seq_one_letter_code
_entity_poly.pdbx_strand_id
1 'polypeptide(L)'
;MPHVTYAPAGKKDLPRLREIFLRCFGEEAAPEMEYVFSRCGDALWKAERDGIPAAMLVAMPVTIALPEGEWKARYFYGVATHPDYRKQGLCGGLLAACCRGNWPPTCGMALPPLAASCGLTRHRM
;
A
#
# COMPACT_ATOMS: atom_id res chain seq x y z
N MET A 1 20.77 7.11 -13.43
CA MET A 1 19.43 6.51 -13.49
C MET A 1 18.87 6.35 -12.10
N PRO A 2 17.63 6.77 -11.86
CA PRO A 2 17.03 6.53 -10.56
C PRO A 2 16.90 5.02 -10.31
N HIS A 3 17.18 4.65 -9.09
CA HIS A 3 17.05 3.25 -8.67
C HIS A 3 15.79 3.09 -7.85
N VAL A 4 14.88 2.27 -8.32
CA VAL A 4 13.59 2.04 -7.65
C VAL A 4 13.51 0.59 -7.23
N THR A 5 13.17 0.37 -5.95
CA THR A 5 12.97 -0.97 -5.42
C THR A 5 11.60 -1.04 -4.73
N TYR A 6 10.99 -2.21 -4.78
CA TYR A 6 9.71 -2.48 -4.15
C TYR A 6 9.88 -3.65 -3.19
N ALA A 7 9.49 -3.46 -1.94
CA ALA A 7 9.72 -4.49 -0.93
C ALA A 7 8.79 -4.29 0.26
N PRO A 8 8.61 -5.34 1.09
CA PRO A 8 7.97 -5.14 2.38
C PRO A 8 8.73 -4.14 3.21
N ALA A 9 8.02 -3.33 3.98
CA ALA A 9 8.63 -2.31 4.82
C ALA A 9 9.05 -2.89 6.16
N GLY A 10 10.15 -2.39 6.69
CA GLY A 10 10.63 -2.76 8.02
C GLY A 10 10.34 -1.68 9.04
N LYS A 11 10.69 -1.98 10.29
CA LYS A 11 10.46 -1.02 11.39
C LYS A 11 11.18 0.30 11.17
N LYS A 12 12.34 0.26 10.54
CA LYS A 12 13.13 1.45 10.27
C LYS A 12 12.43 2.42 9.32
N ASP A 13 11.48 1.91 8.55
CA ASP A 13 10.79 2.70 7.55
C ASP A 13 9.56 3.42 8.11
N LEU A 14 9.10 3.05 9.30
CA LEU A 14 7.85 3.56 9.83
C LEU A 14 7.76 5.08 9.93
N PRO A 15 8.80 5.78 10.42
CA PRO A 15 8.69 7.25 10.48
C PRO A 15 8.46 7.88 9.12
N ARG A 16 9.14 7.37 8.10
CA ARG A 16 8.97 7.91 6.74
C ARG A 16 7.60 7.55 6.18
N LEU A 17 7.12 6.33 6.43
CA LEU A 17 5.81 5.93 5.95
C LEU A 17 4.70 6.72 6.62
N ARG A 18 4.87 7.06 7.92
CA ARG A 18 3.92 7.94 8.60
C ARG A 18 3.86 9.29 7.92
N GLU A 19 5.01 9.83 7.58
CA GLU A 19 5.06 11.10 6.89
C GLU A 19 4.32 11.04 5.56
N ILE A 20 4.57 9.99 4.79
CA ILE A 20 3.90 9.83 3.49
C ILE A 20 2.39 9.75 3.67
N PHE A 21 1.94 8.94 4.62
CA PHE A 21 0.52 8.77 4.87
C PHE A 21 -0.15 10.09 5.24
N LEU A 22 0.44 10.82 6.20
CA LEU A 22 -0.15 12.06 6.67
C LEU A 22 -0.13 13.16 5.62
N ARG A 23 0.91 13.17 4.77
CA ARG A 23 0.96 14.16 3.69
C ARG A 23 -0.10 13.90 2.62
N CYS A 24 -0.53 12.64 2.47
CA CYS A 24 -1.53 12.28 1.47
C CYS A 24 -2.95 12.35 2.02
N PHE A 25 -3.14 12.01 3.29
CA PHE A 25 -4.49 11.87 3.87
C PHE A 25 -4.80 12.90 4.94
N GLY A 26 -3.84 13.71 5.37
CA GLY A 26 -4.07 14.78 6.34
C GLY A 26 -3.80 14.36 7.77
N GLU A 27 -3.53 15.35 8.62
CA GLU A 27 -3.22 15.10 10.02
C GLU A 27 -4.37 14.47 10.78
N GLU A 28 -5.61 14.72 10.35
CA GLU A 28 -6.77 14.14 11.00
C GLU A 28 -6.84 12.63 10.82
N ALA A 29 -6.07 12.07 9.91
CA ALA A 29 -6.00 10.64 9.70
C ALA A 29 -5.02 9.94 10.64
N ALA A 30 -4.32 10.70 11.51
CA ALA A 30 -3.30 10.12 12.38
C ALA A 30 -3.80 8.98 13.27
N PRO A 31 -4.98 9.10 13.94
CA PRO A 31 -5.43 7.98 14.78
C PRO A 31 -5.68 6.70 13.97
N GLU A 32 -6.26 6.83 12.78
CA GLU A 32 -6.49 5.67 11.91
C GLU A 32 -5.17 5.09 11.44
N MET A 33 -4.22 5.94 11.07
CA MET A 33 -2.90 5.50 10.64
C MET A 33 -2.21 4.69 11.74
N GLU A 34 -2.21 5.19 12.97
CA GLU A 34 -1.56 4.48 14.06
C GLU A 34 -2.24 3.15 14.34
N TYR A 35 -3.56 3.11 14.24
CA TYR A 35 -4.28 1.86 14.41
C TYR A 35 -3.85 0.84 13.35
N VAL A 36 -3.83 1.26 12.09
CA VAL A 36 -3.47 0.36 10.99
C VAL A 36 -2.01 -0.07 11.11
N PHE A 37 -1.11 0.87 11.40
CA PHE A 37 0.32 0.54 11.50
C PHE A 37 0.59 -0.44 12.64
N SER A 38 -0.15 -0.33 13.75
CA SER A 38 0.05 -1.23 14.87
C SER A 38 -0.52 -2.62 14.60
N ARG A 39 -1.60 -2.70 13.84
CA ARG A 39 -2.28 -3.97 13.56
C ARG A 39 -1.77 -4.67 12.32
N CYS A 40 -1.34 -3.91 11.34
CA CYS A 40 -1.01 -4.44 10.02
C CYS A 40 0.44 -4.18 9.64
N GLY A 41 1.33 -4.09 10.63
CA GLY A 41 2.73 -3.77 10.36
C GLY A 41 3.42 -4.74 9.41
N ASP A 42 3.01 -6.01 9.43
CA ASP A 42 3.58 -7.02 8.55
C ASP A 42 3.08 -6.90 7.12
N ALA A 43 2.06 -6.10 6.90
CA ALA A 43 1.45 -5.95 5.57
C ALA A 43 1.86 -4.65 4.89
N LEU A 44 2.77 -3.89 5.48
CA LEU A 44 3.24 -2.63 4.90
C LEU A 44 4.26 -2.89 3.81
N TRP A 45 4.08 -2.23 2.68
CA TRP A 45 4.99 -2.30 1.55
C TRP A 45 5.46 -0.90 1.19
N LYS A 46 6.64 -0.81 0.62
CA LYS A 46 7.23 0.46 0.24
C LYS A 46 7.82 0.40 -1.16
N ALA A 47 7.84 1.55 -1.81
CA ALA A 47 8.65 1.78 -3.00
C ALA A 47 9.73 2.77 -2.62
N GLU A 48 10.99 2.40 -2.81
CA GLU A 48 12.12 3.26 -2.54
C GLU A 48 12.70 3.80 -3.83
N ARG A 49 12.98 5.07 -3.84
CA ARG A 49 13.75 5.67 -4.92
C ARG A 49 15.07 6.15 -4.36
N ASP A 50 16.15 5.59 -4.87
CA ASP A 50 17.51 5.90 -4.42
C ASP A 50 17.66 5.73 -2.90
N GLY A 51 17.05 4.64 -2.38
CA GLY A 51 17.16 4.30 -0.97
C GLY A 51 16.20 5.01 -0.03
N ILE A 52 15.34 5.89 -0.56
CA ILE A 52 14.41 6.66 0.25
C ILE A 52 12.98 6.20 -0.06
N PRO A 53 12.21 5.78 0.96
CA PRO A 53 10.81 5.41 0.71
C PRO A 53 10.05 6.60 0.15
N ALA A 54 9.39 6.38 -0.98
CA ALA A 54 8.66 7.42 -1.69
C ALA A 54 7.19 7.10 -1.85
N ALA A 55 6.81 5.83 -1.72
CA ALA A 55 5.42 5.41 -1.79
C ALA A 55 5.20 4.24 -0.86
N MET A 56 3.94 4.03 -0.50
CA MET A 56 3.59 2.95 0.43
C MET A 56 2.22 2.40 0.11
N LEU A 57 1.96 1.19 0.59
CA LEU A 57 0.62 0.63 0.67
C LEU A 57 0.57 -0.39 1.79
N VAL A 58 -0.64 -0.71 2.22
CA VAL A 58 -0.88 -1.79 3.17
C VAL A 58 -1.62 -2.89 2.42
N ALA A 59 -1.05 -4.08 2.37
CA ALA A 59 -1.64 -5.23 1.68
C ALA A 59 -2.19 -6.18 2.73
N MET A 60 -3.36 -5.85 3.27
CA MET A 60 -3.96 -6.61 4.38
C MET A 60 -4.50 -7.94 3.90
N PRO A 61 -4.14 -9.05 4.57
CA PRO A 61 -4.76 -10.33 4.24
C PRO A 61 -6.21 -10.33 4.69
N VAL A 62 -7.10 -10.77 3.81
CA VAL A 62 -8.51 -10.87 4.13
C VAL A 62 -9.05 -12.19 3.60
N THR A 63 -10.17 -12.63 4.16
CA THR A 63 -10.85 -13.83 3.70
C THR A 63 -12.24 -13.42 3.22
N ILE A 64 -12.56 -13.76 1.99
CA ILE A 64 -13.86 -13.45 1.40
C ILE A 64 -14.71 -14.71 1.46
N ALA A 65 -15.86 -14.64 2.12
CA ALA A 65 -16.79 -15.75 2.22
C ALA A 65 -17.68 -15.78 0.97
N LEU A 66 -17.68 -16.91 0.29
CA LEU A 66 -18.49 -17.12 -0.92
C LEU A 66 -19.34 -18.37 -0.73
N PRO A 67 -20.44 -18.50 -1.50
CA PRO A 67 -21.26 -19.71 -1.40
C PRO A 67 -20.50 -20.99 -1.63
N GLU A 68 -19.49 -20.96 -2.51
CA GLU A 68 -18.68 -22.14 -2.82
C GLU A 68 -17.50 -22.33 -1.88
N GLY A 69 -17.30 -21.43 -0.89
CA GLY A 69 -16.20 -21.54 0.06
C GLY A 69 -15.57 -20.21 0.36
N GLU A 70 -14.34 -20.26 0.92
CA GLU A 70 -13.61 -19.07 1.31
C GLU A 70 -12.52 -18.76 0.30
N TRP A 71 -12.30 -17.48 0.08
CA TRP A 71 -11.30 -16.99 -0.84
C TRP A 71 -10.29 -16.14 -0.08
N LYS A 72 -9.01 -16.46 -0.18
CA LYS A 72 -7.95 -15.63 0.40
C LYS A 72 -7.65 -14.50 -0.56
N ALA A 73 -7.59 -13.26 -0.02
CA ALA A 73 -7.38 -12.09 -0.83
C ALA A 73 -6.52 -11.07 -0.09
N ARG A 74 -6.07 -10.04 -0.79
CA ARG A 74 -5.38 -8.90 -0.20
C ARG A 74 -6.22 -7.64 -0.40
N TYR A 75 -6.35 -6.89 0.67
CA TYR A 75 -7.08 -5.63 0.67
C TYR A 75 -6.05 -4.52 0.70
N PHE A 76 -5.96 -3.76 -0.37
CA PHE A 76 -4.99 -2.67 -0.46
C PHE A 76 -5.56 -1.41 0.17
N TYR A 77 -4.85 -0.90 1.15
CA TYR A 77 -5.28 0.25 1.92
C TYR A 77 -4.12 1.23 2.06
N GLY A 78 -4.45 2.53 2.13
CA GLY A 78 -3.42 3.53 2.36
C GLY A 78 -2.39 3.64 1.24
N VAL A 79 -2.83 3.42 0.00
CA VAL A 79 -1.94 3.52 -1.16
C VAL A 79 -1.61 5.00 -1.37
N ALA A 80 -0.35 5.37 -1.15
CA ALA A 80 0.04 6.76 -1.10
C ALA A 80 1.43 6.96 -1.69
N THR A 81 1.62 8.09 -2.37
CA THR A 81 2.91 8.51 -2.90
C THR A 81 3.26 9.87 -2.32
N HIS A 82 4.47 10.00 -1.81
CA HIS A 82 4.95 11.28 -1.29
C HIS A 82 4.82 12.35 -2.38
N PRO A 83 4.35 13.57 -2.02
CA PRO A 83 4.10 14.60 -3.03
C PRO A 83 5.27 14.92 -3.96
N ASP A 84 6.50 14.81 -3.45
CA ASP A 84 7.68 15.13 -4.25
C ASP A 84 8.02 14.05 -5.26
N TYR A 85 7.34 12.89 -5.21
CA TYR A 85 7.66 11.74 -6.05
C TYR A 85 6.49 11.31 -6.91
N ARG A 86 5.48 12.14 -7.02
CA ARG A 86 4.30 11.80 -7.82
C ARG A 86 4.60 11.82 -9.31
N LYS A 87 3.72 11.17 -10.08
CA LYS A 87 3.81 11.11 -11.55
C LYS A 87 5.02 10.34 -12.04
N GLN A 88 5.52 9.43 -11.21
CA GLN A 88 6.65 8.57 -11.59
C GLN A 88 6.25 7.10 -11.65
N GLY A 89 4.96 6.79 -11.48
CA GLY A 89 4.47 5.43 -11.57
C GLY A 89 4.78 4.55 -10.37
N LEU A 90 5.16 5.15 -9.24
CA LEU A 90 5.60 4.39 -8.08
C LEU A 90 4.48 3.54 -7.48
N CYS A 91 3.27 4.10 -7.35
CA CYS A 91 2.16 3.32 -6.80
C CYS A 91 1.80 2.16 -7.71
N GLY A 92 1.76 2.40 -9.02
CA GLY A 92 1.47 1.33 -9.97
C GLY A 92 2.51 0.24 -9.92
N GLY A 93 3.79 0.61 -9.88
CA GLY A 93 4.88 -0.36 -9.76
C GLY A 93 4.82 -1.12 -8.46
N LEU A 94 4.48 -0.42 -7.37
CA LEU A 94 4.37 -1.06 -6.06
C LEU A 94 3.24 -2.07 -6.03
N LEU A 95 2.09 -1.72 -6.59
CA LEU A 95 0.96 -2.65 -6.68
C LEU A 95 1.33 -3.87 -7.51
N ALA A 96 2.00 -3.66 -8.64
CA ALA A 96 2.40 -4.77 -9.49
C ALA A 96 3.40 -5.68 -8.77
N ALA A 97 4.37 -5.11 -8.06
CA ALA A 97 5.33 -5.89 -7.31
C ALA A 97 4.66 -6.69 -6.21
N CYS A 98 3.72 -6.08 -5.51
CA CYS A 98 2.97 -6.76 -4.45
C CYS A 98 2.16 -7.92 -5.01
N CYS A 99 1.54 -7.73 -6.18
CA CYS A 99 0.75 -8.79 -6.81
C CYS A 99 1.61 -9.96 -7.30
N ARG A 100 2.90 -9.71 -7.59
CA ARG A 100 3.82 -10.76 -7.99
C ARG A 100 4.46 -11.48 -6.81
N GLY A 101 4.09 -11.10 -5.58
CA GLY A 101 4.64 -11.70 -4.39
C GLY A 101 4.15 -13.12 -4.18
N ASN A 102 4.63 -13.74 -3.10
CA ASN A 102 4.31 -15.13 -2.75
C ASN A 102 2.90 -15.24 -2.18
N TRP A 103 1.91 -15.09 -3.05
CA TRP A 103 0.52 -15.22 -2.64
C TRP A 103 0.03 -16.64 -2.95
N PRO A 104 -0.88 -17.16 -2.13
CA PRO A 104 -1.47 -18.46 -2.44
C PRO A 104 -2.14 -18.42 -3.81
N PRO A 105 -2.17 -19.58 -4.53
CA PRO A 105 -2.80 -19.61 -5.85
C PRO A 105 -4.26 -19.20 -5.83
N THR A 106 -4.94 -19.36 -4.69
CA THR A 106 -6.33 -18.97 -4.55
C THR A 106 -6.52 -17.54 -4.11
N CYS A 107 -5.42 -16.79 -3.97
CA CYS A 107 -5.50 -15.41 -3.49
C CYS A 107 -5.90 -14.49 -4.63
N GLY A 108 -6.99 -13.75 -4.42
CA GLY A 108 -7.40 -12.72 -5.35
C GLY A 108 -6.97 -11.36 -4.87
N MET A 109 -7.42 -10.34 -5.59
CA MET A 109 -7.10 -8.95 -5.29
C MET A 109 -8.38 -8.17 -5.04
N ALA A 110 -8.41 -7.44 -3.93
CA ALA A 110 -9.54 -6.57 -3.63
C ALA A 110 -9.02 -5.16 -3.44
N LEU A 111 -9.56 -4.22 -4.20
CA LEU A 111 -9.20 -2.82 -4.10
C LEU A 111 -10.29 -2.10 -3.31
N PRO A 112 -9.96 -1.52 -2.16
CA PRO A 112 -10.96 -0.83 -1.36
C PRO A 112 -11.34 0.50 -2.00
N PRO A 113 -12.53 1.02 -1.67
CA PRO A 113 -12.92 2.34 -2.15
C PRO A 113 -11.92 3.43 -1.76
N LEU A 114 -11.26 3.27 -0.62
CA LEU A 114 -10.29 4.26 -0.16
C LEU A 114 -9.08 4.37 -1.08
N ALA A 115 -8.77 3.33 -1.85
CA ALA A 115 -7.67 3.40 -2.79
C ALA A 115 -7.87 4.50 -3.83
N ALA A 116 -9.11 4.86 -4.09
CA ALA A 116 -9.41 5.93 -5.03
C ALA A 116 -8.87 7.28 -4.57
N SER A 117 -8.67 7.46 -3.28
CA SER A 117 -8.22 8.74 -2.76
C SER A 117 -6.75 9.04 -3.06
N CYS A 118 -5.98 8.04 -3.43
CA CYS A 118 -4.55 8.25 -3.69
C CYS A 118 -4.25 8.71 -5.12
N GLY A 119 -5.25 8.80 -5.97
CA GLY A 119 -5.06 9.19 -7.35
C GLY A 119 -4.78 8.05 -8.30
N LEU A 120 -4.40 6.90 -7.77
CA LEU A 120 -4.12 5.74 -8.60
C LEU A 120 -5.38 5.22 -9.28
N THR A 121 -6.44 5.02 -8.51
CA THR A 121 -7.70 4.52 -9.03
C THR A 121 -8.67 5.62 -9.37
N ARG A 122 -8.38 6.84 -8.95
CA ARG A 122 -9.28 7.97 -9.17
C ARG A 122 -9.57 8.19 -10.64
N HIS A 123 -8.57 8.00 -11.47
CA HIS A 123 -8.70 8.23 -12.90
C HIS A 123 -9.55 7.17 -13.60
N ARG A 124 -9.89 6.11 -12.91
CA ARG A 124 -10.68 5.02 -13.45
C ARG A 124 -12.14 5.10 -13.05
N MET A 125 -12.45 6.07 -12.25
CA MET A 125 -13.80 6.21 -11.72
C MET A 125 -14.67 7.00 -12.65
#